data_26d6fd0f4ea295adf4866f7d63b3d143
#
_entry.id   26d6fd0f4ea295adf4866f7d63b3d143
#
_cell.length_a   1.000
_cell.length_b   1.000
_cell.length_c   1.000
_cell.angle_alpha   90.00
_cell.angle_beta   90.00
_cell.angle_gamma   90.00
#
_symmetry.space_group_name_H-M   'P 1'
#
loop_
_entity.id
_entity.type
_entity.pdbx_description
1 polymer ?
#
loop_
_entity_poly.entity_id
_entity_poly.type
_entity_poly.pdbx_seq_one_letter_code
_entity_poly.pdbx_strand_id
1 'polypeptide(L)'
;MQRTQILIIGLLLSSCELFSQDQLIQATNFNHIPPSPGVADLGQYGNTPVNNSTGIPEITIPIYTLVQDELSLPISLSYNANGIRVTDVSSEVGLKWTLNTGGVVSRDVRGLADDKPNVGWFYMPAAYRPSSTWMSNINCYQNELRVLSENLYDLLPDIFNYSVGEYSGSFVFNSSKNLYKDLKNELRINPYFNTNGYLDSIIIIDKYGTGFVFGGGDNYRE
;
A
#
# COMPACT_ATOMS: atom_id res chain seq x y z
N MET A 1 10.67 86.01 4.10
CA MET A 1 10.88 84.79 4.92
C MET A 1 9.58 84.15 5.49
N GLN A 2 8.58 84.92 5.92
CA GLN A 2 7.35 84.38 6.50
C GLN A 2 6.42 83.63 5.52
N ARG A 3 6.34 84.05 4.26
CA ARG A 3 5.46 83.42 3.23
C ARG A 3 5.99 82.08 2.76
N THR A 4 7.32 81.85 2.75
CA THR A 4 7.92 80.56 2.37
C THR A 4 7.76 79.54 3.49
N GLN A 5 7.76 79.94 4.75
CA GLN A 5 7.51 79.04 5.86
C GLN A 5 6.07 78.50 5.92
N ILE A 6 5.09 79.31 5.57
CA ILE A 6 3.67 78.92 5.54
C ILE A 6 3.42 77.91 4.39
N LEU A 7 4.10 78.08 3.25
CA LEU A 7 4.01 77.14 2.13
C LEU A 7 4.65 75.75 2.45
N ILE A 8 5.74 75.73 3.19
CA ILE A 8 6.40 74.49 3.61
C ILE A 8 5.56 73.73 4.66
N ILE A 9 4.92 74.46 5.61
CA ILE A 9 4.02 73.85 6.61
C ILE A 9 2.75 73.33 5.97
N GLY A 10 2.18 74.02 4.94
CA GLY A 10 1.06 73.51 4.18
C GLY A 10 1.35 72.25 3.38
N LEU A 11 2.57 72.14 2.81
CA LEU A 11 3.00 70.96 2.06
C LEU A 11 3.25 69.76 2.97
N LEU A 12 3.74 69.99 4.21
CA LEU A 12 3.94 68.93 5.23
C LEU A 12 2.63 68.41 5.83
N LEU A 13 1.61 69.24 5.93
CA LEU A 13 0.31 68.83 6.42
C LEU A 13 -0.51 68.03 5.37
N SER A 14 -0.31 68.30 4.06
CA SER A 14 -0.99 67.56 3.00
C SER A 14 -0.38 66.15 2.77
N SER A 15 0.88 65.93 3.16
CA SER A 15 1.48 64.62 3.07
C SER A 15 1.09 63.63 4.17
N CYS A 16 0.47 64.13 5.25
CA CYS A 16 0.05 63.28 6.35
C CYS A 16 -1.29 62.57 6.09
N GLU A 17 -2.11 63.02 5.13
CA GLU A 17 -3.39 62.39 4.79
C GLU A 17 -3.30 61.23 3.81
N LEU A 18 -2.17 61.06 3.13
CA LEU A 18 -1.97 59.98 2.14
C LEU A 18 -1.63 58.62 2.77
N PHE A 19 -1.28 58.57 4.05
CA PHE A 19 -0.99 57.33 4.75
C PHE A 19 -2.16 56.75 5.54
N SER A 20 -3.29 57.44 5.60
CA SER A 20 -4.46 57.00 6.41
C SER A 20 -5.45 56.08 5.67
N GLN A 21 -5.30 55.89 4.36
CA GLN A 21 -6.26 55.11 3.59
C GLN A 21 -5.88 53.62 3.41
N ASP A 22 -4.65 53.27 3.66
CA ASP A 22 -4.21 51.88 3.44
C ASP A 22 -4.57 50.90 4.59
N GLN A 23 -4.89 51.45 5.76
CA GLN A 23 -5.30 50.62 6.91
C GLN A 23 -6.80 50.26 6.96
N LEU A 24 -7.66 51.01 6.22
CA LEU A 24 -9.11 50.73 6.20
C LEU A 24 -9.48 49.60 5.22
N ILE A 25 -8.61 49.27 4.26
CA ILE A 25 -8.89 48.19 3.28
C ILE A 25 -8.53 46.84 3.85
N GLN A 26 -7.65 46.76 4.85
CA GLN A 26 -7.27 45.47 5.48
C GLN A 26 -8.30 45.02 6.56
N ALA A 27 -9.14 45.89 7.04
CA ALA A 27 -10.17 45.56 8.03
C ALA A 27 -11.43 44.91 7.44
N THR A 28 -11.54 44.82 6.12
CA THR A 28 -12.66 44.17 5.42
C THR A 28 -12.29 42.80 4.80
N ASN A 29 -11.26 42.14 5.28
CA ASN A 29 -11.12 40.72 5.04
C ASN A 29 -12.21 39.95 5.82
N PHE A 30 -13.46 39.99 5.30
CA PHE A 30 -14.57 39.16 5.75
C PHE A 30 -14.30 37.63 5.53
N ASN A 31 -13.06 37.26 5.32
CA ASN A 31 -12.66 35.85 5.17
C ASN A 31 -12.63 35.08 6.52
N HIS A 32 -13.17 35.67 7.58
CA HIS A 32 -13.14 35.05 8.91
C HIS A 32 -14.54 34.83 9.51
N ILE A 33 -15.58 34.80 8.67
CA ILE A 33 -16.83 34.23 9.12
C ILE A 33 -16.65 32.71 9.05
N PRO A 34 -16.55 32.03 10.19
CA PRO A 34 -16.48 30.56 10.14
C PRO A 34 -17.73 30.07 9.40
N PRO A 35 -17.58 29.14 8.44
CA PRO A 35 -18.74 28.59 7.77
C PRO A 35 -19.72 28.05 8.83
N SER A 36 -21.02 28.18 8.60
CA SER A 36 -22.00 27.58 9.51
C SER A 36 -21.67 26.07 9.64
N PRO A 37 -21.91 25.45 10.79
CA PRO A 37 -21.59 24.04 11.01
C PRO A 37 -22.05 23.13 9.86
N GLY A 38 -23.23 23.34 9.32
CA GLY A 38 -23.74 22.56 8.20
C GLY A 38 -23.01 22.78 6.86
N VAL A 39 -22.41 23.95 6.64
CA VAL A 39 -21.60 24.22 5.42
C VAL A 39 -20.19 23.67 5.59
N ALA A 40 -19.65 23.73 6.80
CA ALA A 40 -18.36 23.08 7.12
C ALA A 40 -18.46 21.56 6.96
N ASP A 41 -19.54 20.94 7.40
CA ASP A 41 -19.80 19.51 7.24
C ASP A 41 -19.93 19.10 5.77
N LEU A 42 -20.56 19.92 4.92
CA LEU A 42 -20.62 19.68 3.48
C LEU A 42 -19.22 19.68 2.83
N GLY A 43 -18.35 20.60 3.26
CA GLY A 43 -16.96 20.66 2.79
C GLY A 43 -16.14 19.44 3.20
N GLN A 44 -16.43 18.85 4.34
CA GLN A 44 -15.76 17.67 4.86
C GLN A 44 -16.04 16.43 4.01
N TYR A 45 -17.26 16.26 3.50
CA TYR A 45 -17.60 15.18 2.56
C TYR A 45 -16.92 15.33 1.19
N GLY A 46 -16.67 16.56 0.74
CA GLY A 46 -15.98 16.83 -0.53
C GLY A 46 -14.47 16.55 -0.49
N ASN A 47 -13.86 16.47 0.69
CA ASN A 47 -12.43 16.27 0.85
C ASN A 47 -12.01 14.79 1.00
N THR A 48 -12.96 13.88 1.14
CA THR A 48 -12.66 12.44 1.23
C THR A 48 -12.78 11.83 -0.16
N PRO A 49 -11.67 11.39 -0.80
CA PRO A 49 -11.75 10.75 -2.09
C PRO A 49 -12.55 9.45 -2.00
N VAL A 50 -13.41 9.23 -2.96
CA VAL A 50 -14.24 8.03 -3.07
C VAL A 50 -13.88 7.30 -4.35
N ASN A 51 -13.64 6.00 -4.25
CA ASN A 51 -13.47 5.18 -5.43
C ASN A 51 -14.79 5.06 -6.19
N ASN A 52 -14.85 5.66 -7.37
CA ASN A 52 -16.09 5.75 -8.17
C ASN A 52 -16.62 4.38 -8.64
N SER A 53 -15.78 3.35 -8.69
CA SER A 53 -16.20 2.01 -9.13
C SER A 53 -16.85 1.21 -7.99
N THR A 54 -16.42 1.42 -6.75
CA THR A 54 -16.89 0.68 -5.57
C THR A 54 -17.74 1.50 -4.62
N GLY A 55 -17.71 2.84 -4.71
CA GLY A 55 -18.35 3.77 -3.78
C GLY A 55 -17.70 3.78 -2.40
N ILE A 56 -16.51 3.18 -2.24
CA ILE A 56 -15.82 3.10 -0.95
C ILE A 56 -14.94 4.32 -0.77
N PRO A 57 -15.05 5.06 0.37
CA PRO A 57 -14.17 6.18 0.66
C PRO A 57 -12.75 5.70 0.98
N GLU A 58 -11.77 6.42 0.47
CA GLU A 58 -10.35 6.21 0.77
C GLU A 58 -9.96 7.05 1.98
N ILE A 59 -9.92 6.43 3.16
CA ILE A 59 -9.56 7.10 4.40
C ILE A 59 -8.11 6.74 4.72
N THR A 60 -7.22 7.72 4.60
CA THR A 60 -5.80 7.54 4.90
C THR A 60 -5.34 8.66 5.84
N ILE A 61 -4.69 8.26 6.94
CA ILE A 61 -4.13 9.16 7.94
C ILE A 61 -2.61 9.07 7.82
N PRO A 62 -1.92 10.11 7.32
CA PRO A 62 -0.47 10.14 7.32
C PRO A 62 0.03 10.31 8.78
N ILE A 63 0.98 9.46 9.20
CA ILE A 63 1.57 9.53 10.54
C ILE A 63 2.93 10.22 10.46
N TYR A 64 3.82 9.72 9.60
CA TYR A 64 5.18 10.20 9.48
C TYR A 64 5.76 9.83 8.13
N THR A 65 6.74 10.59 7.65
CA THR A 65 7.54 10.23 6.48
C THR A 65 8.99 10.12 6.91
N LEU A 66 9.53 8.92 6.81
CA LEU A 66 10.94 8.64 7.05
C LEU A 66 11.70 9.04 5.79
N VAL A 67 12.64 9.96 5.93
CA VAL A 67 13.49 10.40 4.82
C VAL A 67 14.94 10.11 5.18
N GLN A 68 15.60 9.35 4.32
CA GLN A 68 17.03 9.07 4.42
C GLN A 68 17.64 9.11 3.01
N ASP A 69 18.49 10.08 2.77
CA ASP A 69 19.07 10.38 1.46
C ASP A 69 17.99 10.52 0.37
N GLU A 70 18.01 9.66 -0.63
CA GLU A 70 17.03 9.64 -1.72
C GLU A 70 15.79 8.77 -1.39
N LEU A 71 15.83 8.01 -0.28
CA LEU A 71 14.72 7.16 0.12
C LEU A 71 13.72 7.95 0.97
N SER A 72 12.49 7.99 0.53
CA SER A 72 11.35 8.56 1.27
C SER A 72 10.31 7.48 1.50
N LEU A 73 10.06 7.16 2.77
CA LEU A 73 9.14 6.12 3.20
C LEU A 73 7.97 6.75 3.98
N PRO A 74 6.78 6.91 3.37
CA PRO A 74 5.61 7.39 4.07
C PRO A 74 5.02 6.29 4.96
N ILE A 75 4.78 6.62 6.22
CA ILE A 75 4.07 5.79 7.18
C ILE A 75 2.66 6.34 7.34
N SER A 76 1.65 5.51 7.09
CA SER A 76 0.26 5.92 7.16
C SER A 76 -0.65 4.80 7.65
N LEU A 77 -1.81 5.19 8.18
CA LEU A 77 -2.91 4.28 8.46
C LEU A 77 -3.96 4.43 7.37
N SER A 78 -4.43 3.32 6.82
CA SER A 78 -5.57 3.28 5.91
C SER A 78 -6.73 2.50 6.52
N TYR A 79 -7.95 3.02 6.33
CA TYR A 79 -9.16 2.36 6.78
C TYR A 79 -9.93 1.77 5.61
N ASN A 80 -10.27 0.50 5.71
CA ASN A 80 -11.06 -0.18 4.70
C ASN A 80 -12.56 -0.12 5.06
N ALA A 81 -13.29 0.80 4.41
CA ALA A 81 -14.69 1.08 4.68
C ALA A 81 -15.68 0.14 3.96
N ASN A 82 -15.27 -1.06 3.55
CA ASN A 82 -16.12 -2.03 2.82
C ASN A 82 -17.10 -2.83 3.70
N GLY A 83 -17.33 -2.40 4.94
CA GLY A 83 -18.15 -3.08 5.93
C GLY A 83 -17.37 -4.06 6.80
N ILE A 84 -18.01 -4.56 7.86
CA ILE A 84 -17.42 -5.47 8.84
C ILE A 84 -18.13 -6.82 8.75
N ARG A 85 -17.38 -7.89 8.68
CA ARG A 85 -17.90 -9.27 8.77
C ARG A 85 -17.72 -9.78 10.19
N VAL A 86 -18.61 -10.69 10.63
CA VAL A 86 -18.52 -11.32 11.96
C VAL A 86 -17.20 -12.08 12.17
N THR A 87 -16.60 -12.56 11.08
CA THR A 87 -15.34 -13.31 11.08
C THR A 87 -14.10 -12.42 11.00
N ASP A 88 -14.26 -11.09 10.86
CA ASP A 88 -13.13 -10.20 10.76
C ASP A 88 -12.41 -10.11 12.10
N VAL A 89 -11.11 -10.33 12.08
CA VAL A 89 -10.23 -10.20 13.23
C VAL A 89 -9.60 -8.80 13.22
N SER A 90 -9.53 -8.19 14.39
CA SER A 90 -8.86 -6.89 14.54
C SER A 90 -7.35 -7.05 14.32
N SER A 91 -6.76 -6.15 13.54
CA SER A 91 -5.31 -5.99 13.50
C SER A 91 -4.82 -5.26 14.76
N GLU A 92 -3.51 -5.15 14.94
CA GLU A 92 -2.91 -4.43 16.08
C GLU A 92 -3.27 -2.94 16.12
N VAL A 93 -3.52 -2.35 14.94
CA VAL A 93 -3.92 -0.93 14.80
C VAL A 93 -5.44 -0.73 14.79
N GLY A 94 -6.23 -1.80 14.94
CA GLY A 94 -7.68 -1.75 15.03
C GLY A 94 -8.39 -2.49 13.88
N LEU A 95 -9.70 -2.70 14.06
CA LEU A 95 -10.53 -3.42 13.09
C LEU A 95 -10.63 -2.62 11.79
N LYS A 96 -10.30 -3.26 10.65
CA LYS A 96 -10.27 -2.66 9.31
C LYS A 96 -9.22 -1.56 9.10
N TRP A 97 -8.39 -1.30 10.08
CA TRP A 97 -7.24 -0.44 9.92
C TRP A 97 -6.02 -1.25 9.47
N THR A 98 -5.25 -0.67 8.57
CA THR A 98 -3.98 -1.23 8.09
C THR A 98 -2.89 -0.18 8.27
N LEU A 99 -1.78 -0.59 8.88
CA LEU A 99 -0.58 0.23 8.98
C LEU A 99 0.26 0.01 7.71
N ASN A 100 0.47 1.08 6.96
CA ASN A 100 1.32 1.06 5.78
C ASN A 100 2.70 1.59 6.16
N THR A 101 3.73 0.72 6.09
CA THR A 101 5.11 1.02 6.49
C THR A 101 6.10 0.69 5.38
N GLY A 102 5.77 1.07 4.14
CA GLY A 102 6.71 0.96 3.02
C GLY A 102 6.55 -0.23 2.11
N GLY A 103 5.83 -1.25 2.53
CA GLY A 103 5.53 -2.37 1.64
C GLY A 103 5.00 -3.58 2.38
N VAL A 104 4.36 -4.45 1.62
CA VAL A 104 3.80 -5.71 2.11
C VAL A 104 3.99 -6.79 1.06
N VAL A 105 4.29 -7.99 1.53
CA VAL A 105 4.18 -9.22 0.73
C VAL A 105 3.19 -10.12 1.45
N SER A 106 2.09 -10.45 0.79
CA SER A 106 1.06 -11.36 1.31
C SER A 106 1.05 -12.65 0.51
N ARG A 107 0.80 -13.77 1.19
CA ARG A 107 0.68 -15.09 0.59
C ARG A 107 -0.78 -15.52 0.64
N ASP A 108 -1.32 -15.83 -0.52
CA ASP A 108 -2.64 -16.46 -0.67
C ASP A 108 -2.43 -17.96 -0.85
N VAL A 109 -2.69 -18.70 0.22
CA VAL A 109 -2.49 -20.17 0.27
C VAL A 109 -3.64 -20.84 -0.47
N ARG A 110 -3.32 -21.56 -1.55
CA ARG A 110 -4.29 -22.25 -2.41
C ARG A 110 -4.23 -23.75 -2.18
N GLY A 111 -4.91 -24.21 -1.14
CA GLY A 111 -4.88 -25.60 -0.70
C GLY A 111 -3.98 -25.79 0.50
N LEU A 112 -2.82 -26.37 0.29
CA LEU A 112 -1.77 -26.50 1.30
C LEU A 112 -0.65 -25.52 0.98
N ALA A 113 0.09 -25.08 2.00
CA ALA A 113 1.25 -24.23 1.77
C ALA A 113 2.28 -24.94 0.85
N ASP A 114 2.78 -24.24 -0.19
CA ASP A 114 3.72 -24.77 -1.17
C ASP A 114 4.95 -25.43 -0.55
N ASP A 115 5.44 -24.85 0.54
CA ASP A 115 6.63 -25.28 1.27
C ASP A 115 6.35 -26.26 2.40
N LYS A 116 5.11 -26.75 2.54
CA LYS A 116 4.77 -27.78 3.54
C LYS A 116 5.49 -29.09 3.21
N PRO A 117 6.31 -29.63 4.13
CA PRO A 117 7.11 -30.82 3.85
C PRO A 117 6.26 -32.00 3.42
N ASN A 118 6.73 -32.72 2.43
CA ASN A 118 6.17 -33.97 1.86
C ASN A 118 4.84 -33.83 1.11
N VAL A 119 4.11 -32.75 1.25
CA VAL A 119 2.75 -32.63 0.68
C VAL A 119 2.53 -31.33 -0.12
N GLY A 120 3.30 -30.27 0.14
CA GLY A 120 3.18 -29.00 -0.57
C GLY A 120 3.62 -29.08 -2.03
N TRP A 121 3.28 -28.07 -2.79
CA TRP A 121 3.56 -27.94 -4.23
C TRP A 121 5.04 -28.23 -4.60
N PHE A 122 6.00 -27.83 -3.76
CA PHE A 122 7.43 -28.07 -4.01
C PHE A 122 7.83 -29.55 -3.90
N TYR A 123 7.07 -30.34 -3.17
CA TYR A 123 7.35 -31.74 -2.89
C TYR A 123 6.54 -32.70 -3.74
N MET A 124 5.65 -32.16 -4.61
CA MET A 124 4.84 -33.00 -5.48
C MET A 124 5.72 -33.78 -6.48
N PRO A 125 5.62 -35.12 -6.53
CA PRO A 125 6.32 -35.93 -7.50
C PRO A 125 5.95 -35.56 -8.93
N ALA A 126 6.92 -35.66 -9.86
CA ALA A 126 6.72 -35.31 -11.26
C ALA A 126 5.56 -36.08 -11.94
N ALA A 127 5.31 -37.31 -11.47
CA ALA A 127 4.22 -38.15 -11.98
C ALA A 127 2.81 -37.60 -11.72
N TYR A 128 2.66 -36.72 -10.71
CA TYR A 128 1.37 -36.12 -10.33
C TYR A 128 1.26 -34.64 -10.76
N ARG A 129 2.31 -34.10 -11.40
CA ARG A 129 2.30 -32.73 -11.85
C ARG A 129 1.41 -32.54 -13.06
N PRO A 130 0.61 -31.45 -13.11
CA PRO A 130 -0.16 -31.12 -14.28
C PRO A 130 0.70 -31.07 -15.54
N SER A 131 0.33 -31.82 -16.55
CA SER A 131 0.99 -31.79 -17.86
C SER A 131 -0.02 -31.62 -18.96
N SER A 132 0.42 -31.15 -20.13
CA SER A 132 -0.46 -30.98 -21.30
C SER A 132 -1.13 -32.28 -21.79
N THR A 133 -0.62 -33.43 -21.37
CA THR A 133 -1.13 -34.77 -21.68
C THR A 133 -2.21 -35.26 -20.69
N TRP A 134 -2.53 -34.52 -19.66
CA TRP A 134 -3.48 -34.89 -18.63
C TRP A 134 -4.90 -35.14 -19.16
N MET A 135 -5.37 -34.25 -20.03
CA MET A 135 -6.72 -34.34 -20.60
C MET A 135 -6.91 -35.53 -21.53
N SER A 136 -5.84 -36.15 -22.02
CA SER A 136 -5.90 -37.26 -22.94
C SER A 136 -5.75 -38.63 -22.29
N ASN A 137 -5.42 -38.70 -20.98
CA ASN A 137 -5.17 -39.96 -20.29
C ASN A 137 -6.05 -40.09 -19.03
N ILE A 138 -7.06 -40.96 -19.12
CA ILE A 138 -8.04 -41.21 -18.03
C ILE A 138 -7.39 -41.67 -16.72
N ASN A 139 -6.27 -42.39 -16.81
CA ASN A 139 -5.55 -42.89 -15.62
C ASN A 139 -4.86 -41.73 -14.87
N CYS A 140 -4.37 -40.73 -15.59
CA CYS A 140 -3.82 -39.52 -14.96
C CYS A 140 -4.93 -38.74 -14.24
N TYR A 141 -6.10 -38.61 -14.85
CA TYR A 141 -7.26 -37.94 -14.25
C TYR A 141 -7.76 -38.65 -12.97
N GLN A 142 -7.81 -39.99 -12.98
CA GLN A 142 -8.19 -40.76 -11.80
C GLN A 142 -7.17 -40.63 -10.66
N ASN A 143 -5.88 -40.61 -10.96
CA ASN A 143 -4.85 -40.37 -9.98
C ASN A 143 -4.91 -38.95 -9.37
N GLU A 144 -5.22 -37.96 -10.19
CA GLU A 144 -5.41 -36.59 -9.73
C GLU A 144 -6.60 -36.48 -8.77
N LEU A 145 -7.75 -37.05 -9.13
CA LEU A 145 -8.93 -37.08 -8.25
C LEU A 145 -8.62 -37.77 -6.92
N ARG A 146 -7.82 -38.85 -6.94
CA ARG A 146 -7.37 -39.51 -5.74
C ARG A 146 -6.47 -38.60 -4.90
N VAL A 147 -5.48 -37.96 -5.51
CA VAL A 147 -4.58 -37.02 -4.82
C VAL A 147 -5.35 -35.90 -4.18
N LEU A 148 -6.35 -35.33 -4.88
CA LEU A 148 -7.24 -34.29 -4.35
C LEU A 148 -8.13 -34.80 -3.22
N SER A 149 -8.77 -35.97 -3.39
CA SER A 149 -9.70 -36.52 -2.40
C SER A 149 -9.03 -36.96 -1.10
N GLU A 150 -7.79 -37.42 -1.19
CA GLU A 150 -7.00 -37.88 -0.04
C GLU A 150 -6.08 -36.79 0.53
N ASN A 151 -6.09 -35.56 -0.06
CA ASN A 151 -5.16 -34.46 0.28
C ASN A 151 -3.69 -34.87 0.35
N LEU A 152 -3.28 -35.76 -0.57
CA LEU A 152 -1.93 -36.31 -0.56
C LEU A 152 -0.88 -35.30 -0.98
N TYR A 153 -1.21 -34.43 -1.91
CA TYR A 153 -0.33 -33.36 -2.41
C TYR A 153 -1.13 -32.11 -2.76
N ASP A 154 -0.46 -30.98 -2.71
CA ASP A 154 -0.99 -29.74 -3.22
C ASP A 154 -0.79 -29.66 -4.74
N LEU A 155 -1.88 -29.34 -5.45
CA LEU A 155 -1.91 -29.25 -6.91
C LEU A 155 -1.88 -27.81 -7.44
N LEU A 156 -2.00 -26.84 -6.58
CA LEU A 156 -2.11 -25.42 -6.97
C LEU A 156 -1.02 -24.60 -6.26
N PRO A 157 -0.16 -23.90 -7.02
CA PRO A 157 0.82 -23.04 -6.41
C PRO A 157 0.15 -21.88 -5.68
N ASP A 158 0.73 -21.46 -4.58
CA ASP A 158 0.32 -20.27 -3.84
C ASP A 158 0.59 -19.01 -4.65
N ILE A 159 -0.24 -18.00 -4.43
CA ILE A 159 -0.07 -16.69 -5.05
C ILE A 159 0.52 -15.74 -4.02
N PHE A 160 1.65 -15.13 -4.36
CA PHE A 160 2.26 -14.08 -3.57
C PHE A 160 1.93 -12.73 -4.21
N ASN A 161 1.29 -11.87 -3.44
CA ASN A 161 1.00 -10.50 -3.84
C ASN A 161 1.96 -9.55 -3.12
N TYR A 162 2.51 -8.60 -3.84
CA TYR A 162 3.39 -7.59 -3.26
C TYR A 162 2.91 -6.19 -3.59
N SER A 163 3.15 -5.28 -2.65
CA SER A 163 3.02 -3.84 -2.84
C SER A 163 4.21 -3.19 -2.15
N VAL A 164 5.09 -2.56 -2.92
CA VAL A 164 6.35 -2.00 -2.44
C VAL A 164 6.61 -0.68 -3.16
N GLY A 165 6.58 0.41 -2.42
CA GLY A 165 6.68 1.74 -3.01
C GLY A 165 5.63 1.98 -4.09
N GLU A 166 6.06 2.28 -5.30
CA GLU A 166 5.18 2.48 -6.47
C GLU A 166 4.83 1.18 -7.21
N TYR A 167 5.42 0.07 -6.79
CA TYR A 167 5.31 -1.21 -7.49
C TYR A 167 4.30 -2.12 -6.79
N SER A 168 3.43 -2.72 -7.57
CA SER A 168 2.52 -3.76 -7.11
C SER A 168 2.39 -4.85 -8.15
N GLY A 169 2.13 -6.06 -7.71
CA GLY A 169 1.96 -7.18 -8.60
C GLY A 169 1.88 -8.51 -7.85
N SER A 170 1.97 -9.59 -8.60
CA SER A 170 1.95 -10.94 -8.06
C SER A 170 3.03 -11.81 -8.67
N PHE A 171 3.40 -12.85 -7.94
CA PHE A 171 4.28 -13.90 -8.44
C PHE A 171 3.87 -15.25 -7.86
N VAL A 172 4.31 -16.31 -8.52
CA VAL A 172 4.10 -17.70 -8.12
C VAL A 172 5.41 -18.47 -8.24
N PHE A 173 5.52 -19.57 -7.55
CA PHE A 173 6.64 -20.49 -7.71
C PHE A 173 6.21 -21.72 -8.51
N ASN A 174 7.09 -22.23 -9.35
CA ASN A 174 6.91 -23.57 -9.87
C ASN A 174 7.38 -24.62 -8.82
N SER A 175 7.10 -25.87 -9.11
CA SER A 175 7.52 -26.98 -8.25
C SER A 175 9.04 -27.15 -8.08
N SER A 176 9.84 -26.49 -8.90
CA SER A 176 11.31 -26.43 -8.77
C SER A 176 11.78 -25.16 -8.06
N LYS A 177 10.89 -24.45 -7.40
CA LYS A 177 11.13 -23.18 -6.67
C LYS A 177 11.60 -22.01 -7.56
N ASN A 178 11.43 -22.13 -8.89
CA ASN A 178 11.67 -21.01 -9.77
C ASN A 178 10.50 -20.04 -9.73
N LEU A 179 10.82 -18.77 -9.67
CA LEU A 179 9.84 -17.69 -9.56
C LEU A 179 9.34 -17.29 -10.95
N TYR A 180 8.02 -17.16 -11.08
CA TYR A 180 7.33 -16.59 -12.23
C TYR A 180 6.56 -15.35 -11.79
N LYS A 181 6.92 -14.20 -12.34
CA LYS A 181 6.29 -12.91 -12.05
C LYS A 181 5.70 -12.29 -13.31
N ASP A 182 4.78 -11.34 -13.14
CA ASP A 182 4.35 -10.48 -14.23
C ASP A 182 5.53 -9.64 -14.73
N LEU A 183 5.74 -9.64 -16.05
CA LEU A 183 6.86 -8.97 -16.72
C LEU A 183 6.74 -7.44 -16.74
N LYS A 184 5.62 -6.88 -16.28
CA LYS A 184 5.36 -5.44 -16.32
C LYS A 184 6.29 -4.61 -15.45
N ASN A 185 6.89 -5.21 -14.42
CA ASN A 185 7.73 -4.51 -13.46
C ASN A 185 9.19 -4.97 -13.57
N GLU A 186 10.11 -4.00 -13.63
CA GLU A 186 11.57 -4.23 -13.68
C GLU A 186 12.16 -4.65 -12.31
N LEU A 187 11.32 -5.11 -11.40
CA LEU A 187 11.75 -5.57 -10.09
C LEU A 187 12.48 -6.91 -10.17
N ARG A 188 13.51 -7.05 -9.36
CA ARG A 188 14.15 -8.33 -9.09
C ARG A 188 13.64 -8.88 -7.77
N ILE A 189 13.05 -10.07 -7.78
CA ILE A 189 12.52 -10.75 -6.60
C ILE A 189 13.40 -11.95 -6.32
N ASN A 190 14.03 -11.99 -5.16
CA ASN A 190 14.93 -13.04 -4.71
C ASN A 190 14.33 -13.74 -3.49
N PRO A 191 13.78 -14.94 -3.62
CA PRO A 191 13.32 -15.74 -2.49
C PRO A 191 14.50 -16.46 -1.81
N TYR A 192 14.44 -16.60 -0.51
CA TYR A 192 15.37 -17.37 0.30
C TYR A 192 14.61 -18.45 1.05
N PHE A 193 15.12 -19.67 0.95
CA PHE A 193 14.55 -20.83 1.63
C PHE A 193 15.50 -21.27 2.74
N ASN A 194 14.96 -21.60 3.89
CA ASN A 194 15.76 -22.13 4.99
C ASN A 194 16.20 -23.59 4.72
N THR A 195 17.03 -24.13 5.60
CA THR A 195 17.56 -25.51 5.49
C THR A 195 16.48 -26.60 5.49
N ASN A 196 15.31 -26.30 6.06
CA ASN A 196 14.15 -27.19 6.08
C ASN A 196 13.27 -27.06 4.81
N GLY A 197 13.64 -26.16 3.90
CA GLY A 197 12.93 -25.93 2.65
C GLY A 197 11.74 -24.98 2.71
N TYR A 198 11.46 -24.38 3.86
CA TYR A 198 10.44 -23.33 4.01
C TYR A 198 10.93 -22.01 3.43
N LEU A 199 10.01 -21.26 2.85
CA LEU A 199 10.28 -19.87 2.46
C LEU A 199 10.54 -19.04 3.72
N ASP A 200 11.76 -18.51 3.82
CA ASP A 200 12.21 -17.75 4.98
C ASP A 200 12.09 -16.25 4.77
N SER A 201 12.60 -15.76 3.66
CA SER A 201 12.56 -14.35 3.33
C SER A 201 12.44 -14.10 1.83
N ILE A 202 11.97 -12.91 1.49
CA ILE A 202 11.87 -12.43 0.12
C ILE A 202 12.52 -11.06 0.07
N ILE A 203 13.50 -10.89 -0.82
CA ILE A 203 14.12 -9.59 -1.10
C ILE A 203 13.61 -9.09 -2.44
N ILE A 204 12.97 -7.93 -2.44
CA ILE A 204 12.53 -7.23 -3.65
C ILE A 204 13.46 -6.07 -3.89
N ILE A 205 14.08 -6.03 -5.07
CA ILE A 205 15.03 -4.98 -5.46
C ILE A 205 14.42 -4.21 -6.62
N ASP A 206 14.35 -2.90 -6.49
CA ASP A 206 13.86 -2.03 -7.55
C ASP A 206 14.93 -1.76 -8.64
N LYS A 207 14.55 -1.01 -9.66
CA LYS A 207 15.44 -0.63 -10.78
C LYS A 207 16.60 0.28 -10.35
N TYR A 208 16.50 0.93 -9.20
CA TYR A 208 17.54 1.81 -8.65
C TYR A 208 18.49 1.06 -7.70
N GLY A 209 18.21 -0.21 -7.39
CA GLY A 209 19.00 -1.02 -6.49
C GLY A 209 18.54 -0.96 -5.03
N THR A 210 17.42 -0.27 -4.73
CA THR A 210 16.84 -0.26 -3.38
C THR A 210 16.26 -1.63 -3.06
N GLY A 211 16.72 -2.22 -1.97
CA GLY A 211 16.29 -3.55 -1.53
C GLY A 211 15.28 -3.48 -0.38
N PHE A 212 14.16 -4.17 -0.54
CA PHE A 212 13.14 -4.35 0.48
C PHE A 212 13.15 -5.80 0.93
N VAL A 213 13.34 -6.02 2.23
CA VAL A 213 13.44 -7.36 2.83
C VAL A 213 12.16 -7.66 3.59
N PHE A 214 11.51 -8.78 3.25
CA PHE A 214 10.30 -9.26 3.91
C PHE A 214 10.58 -10.64 4.51
N GLY A 215 10.27 -10.83 5.79
CA GLY A 215 10.61 -12.03 6.54
C GLY A 215 12.09 -12.05 6.94
N GLY A 216 12.57 -13.23 7.32
CA GLY A 216 13.96 -13.43 7.72
C GLY A 216 14.18 -13.35 9.23
N GLY A 217 14.58 -14.48 9.82
CA GLY A 217 14.92 -14.63 11.23
C GLY A 217 13.73 -14.90 12.15
N ASP A 218 13.96 -15.70 13.18
CA ASP A 218 12.94 -16.10 14.15
C ASP A 218 12.39 -14.92 14.98
N ASN A 219 13.04 -13.75 14.92
CA ASN A 219 12.68 -12.54 15.66
C ASN A 219 11.71 -11.60 14.89
N TYR A 220 11.37 -11.92 13.65
CA TYR A 220 10.51 -11.07 12.78
C TYR A 220 9.28 -11.81 12.25
N ARG A 221 8.97 -12.99 12.82
CA ARG A 221 7.73 -13.68 12.55
C ARG A 221 6.71 -13.24 13.60
N GLU A 222 5.79 -12.41 13.19
CA GLU A 222 4.53 -12.22 13.89
C GLU A 222 3.55 -13.32 13.50
#